data_64966e22a713ffcc57e460a9038c2584
#
_entry.id   64966e22a713ffcc57e460a9038c2584
#
_cell.length_a   1.000
_cell.length_b   1.000
_cell.length_c   1.000
_cell.angle_alpha   90.00
_cell.angle_beta   90.00
_cell.angle_gamma   90.00
#
_symmetry.space_group_name_H-M   'P 1'
#
loop_
_entity.id
_entity.type
_entity.pdbx_description
1 polymer ?
#
loop_
_entity_poly.entity_id
_entity_poly.type
_entity_poly.pdbx_seq_one_letter_code
_entity_poly.pdbx_strand_id
1 'polypeptide(L)'
;MRLGISALLFNLDKALELCREVDRINHIEVGIDNLDECIKLSKYKGEFDKLNLSLGIHLPMELNSCENIKYIRKSWIDFINKFEDGLKDLNIEYFNMHL
;
A
#
# COMPACT_ATOMS: atom_id res chain seq x y z
N MET A 1 19.57 -8.02 6.90
CA MET A 1 18.18 -8.17 7.37
C MET A 1 17.38 -6.93 6.98
N ARG A 2 16.24 -7.13 6.37
CA ARG A 2 15.34 -6.01 6.08
C ARG A 2 14.48 -5.72 7.30
N LEU A 3 14.34 -4.46 7.62
CA LEU A 3 13.46 -3.99 8.68
C LEU A 3 12.38 -3.12 8.05
N GLY A 4 11.13 -3.46 8.27
CA GLY A 4 10.00 -2.72 7.73
C GLY A 4 9.07 -2.24 8.81
N ILE A 5 8.27 -1.24 8.48
CA ILE A 5 7.21 -0.75 9.35
C ILE A 5 5.90 -0.68 8.59
N SER A 6 4.81 -0.69 9.32
CA SER A 6 3.46 -0.56 8.75
C SER A 6 2.89 0.80 9.11
N ALA A 7 2.15 1.39 8.18
CA ALA A 7 1.50 2.68 8.40
C ALA A 7 0.15 2.73 7.70
N LEU A 8 -0.66 3.68 8.12
CA LEU A 8 -1.86 4.10 7.41
C LEU A 8 -1.61 5.54 6.93
N LEU A 9 -2.46 6.05 6.05
CA LEU A 9 -2.25 7.41 5.55
C LEU A 9 -2.24 8.46 6.64
N PHE A 10 -3.09 8.30 7.66
CA PHE A 10 -3.19 9.30 8.72
C PHE A 10 -1.90 9.43 9.56
N ASN A 11 -1.07 8.40 9.59
CA ASN A 11 0.18 8.44 10.35
C ASN A 11 1.42 8.25 9.45
N LEU A 12 1.25 8.37 8.14
CA LEU A 12 2.34 8.13 7.19
C LEU A 12 3.49 9.13 7.38
N ASP A 13 3.18 10.39 7.66
CA ASP A 13 4.21 11.40 7.90
C ASP A 13 5.11 11.03 9.07
N LYS A 14 4.53 10.53 10.15
CA LYS A 14 5.29 10.07 11.32
C LYS A 14 6.13 8.85 10.99
N ALA A 15 5.58 7.93 10.19
CA ALA A 15 6.30 6.74 9.76
C ALA A 15 7.53 7.12 8.92
N LEU A 16 7.37 8.08 8.00
CA LEU A 16 8.48 8.55 7.18
C LEU A 16 9.54 9.29 8.02
N GLU A 17 9.10 10.04 9.02
CA GLU A 17 10.02 10.68 9.96
C GLU A 17 10.89 9.64 10.67
N LEU A 18 10.28 8.55 11.11
CA LEU A 18 11.02 7.44 11.72
C LEU A 18 12.00 6.81 10.74
N CYS A 19 11.60 6.66 9.47
CA CYS A 19 12.49 6.14 8.43
C CYS A 19 13.70 7.04 8.20
N ARG A 20 13.54 8.37 8.35
CA ARG A 20 14.68 9.30 8.24
C ARG A 20 15.65 9.16 9.40
N GLU A 21 15.15 8.85 10.59
CA GLU A 21 15.97 8.76 11.80
C GLU A 21 16.65 7.41 11.96
N VAL A 22 16.05 6.34 11.42
CA VAL A 22 16.53 4.96 11.58
C VAL A 22 16.90 4.38 10.23
N ASP A 23 18.17 4.41 9.88
CA ASP A 23 18.68 3.98 8.57
C ASP A 23 18.36 2.53 8.23
N ARG A 24 18.18 1.68 9.25
CA ARG A 24 17.91 0.26 9.03
C ARG A 24 16.51 -0.03 8.52
N ILE A 25 15.59 0.94 8.65
CA ILE A 25 14.25 0.78 8.10
C ILE A 25 14.32 1.06 6.60
N ASN A 26 14.10 0.03 5.80
CA ASN A 26 14.21 0.12 4.34
C ASN A 26 12.93 -0.34 3.63
N HIS A 27 11.87 -0.60 4.37
CA HIS A 27 10.59 -1.04 3.83
C HIS A 27 9.44 -0.44 4.62
N ILE A 28 8.38 -0.07 3.90
CA ILE A 28 7.14 0.39 4.50
C ILE A 28 5.95 -0.27 3.82
N GLU A 29 5.00 -0.76 4.63
CA GLU A 29 3.74 -1.28 4.13
C GLU A 29 2.64 -0.30 4.52
N VAL A 30 1.89 0.19 3.54
CA VAL A 30 0.84 1.18 3.76
C VAL A 30 -0.53 0.56 3.50
N GLY A 31 -1.43 0.70 4.48
CA GLY A 31 -2.81 0.26 4.35
C GLY A 31 -3.64 1.30 3.62
N ILE A 32 -4.42 0.86 2.65
CA ILE A 32 -5.29 1.71 1.84
C ILE A 32 -6.68 1.10 1.81
N ASP A 33 -7.71 1.91 2.05
CA ASP A 33 -9.09 1.44 2.14
C ASP A 33 -9.94 1.78 0.91
N ASN A 34 -9.54 2.78 0.12
CA ASN A 34 -10.33 3.23 -1.02
C ASN A 34 -9.46 3.85 -2.11
N LEU A 35 -10.08 4.13 -3.27
CA LEU A 35 -9.37 4.66 -4.42
C LEU A 35 -8.84 6.08 -4.23
N ASP A 36 -9.53 6.90 -3.43
CA ASP A 36 -9.05 8.25 -3.15
C ASP A 36 -7.72 8.23 -2.40
N GLU A 37 -7.52 7.23 -1.56
CA GLU A 37 -6.28 7.07 -0.82
C GLU A 37 -5.12 6.70 -1.74
N CYS A 38 -5.40 6.05 -2.88
CA CYS A 38 -4.38 5.78 -3.89
C CYS A 38 -3.78 7.09 -4.42
N ILE A 39 -4.63 8.07 -4.69
CA ILE A 39 -4.20 9.38 -5.17
C ILE A 39 -3.34 10.07 -4.12
N LYS A 40 -3.77 10.04 -2.87
CA LYS A 40 -3.03 10.65 -1.76
C LYS A 40 -1.67 9.98 -1.57
N LEU A 41 -1.63 8.65 -1.62
CA LEU A 41 -0.38 7.92 -1.47
C LEU A 41 0.60 8.21 -2.59
N SER A 42 0.11 8.35 -3.82
CA SER A 42 0.95 8.64 -4.99
C SER A 42 1.73 9.96 -4.84
N LYS A 43 1.22 10.88 -4.06
CA LYS A 43 1.90 12.17 -3.80
C LYS A 43 3.17 12.00 -2.97
N TYR A 44 3.32 10.88 -2.30
CA TYR A 44 4.51 10.58 -1.49
C TYR A 44 5.64 9.92 -2.29
N LYS A 45 5.47 9.74 -3.59
CA LYS A 45 6.48 9.07 -4.44
C LYS A 45 7.89 9.65 -4.21
N GLY A 46 8.01 10.96 -4.21
CA GLY A 46 9.30 11.63 -4.01
C GLY A 46 9.95 11.26 -2.67
N GLU A 47 9.14 11.16 -1.62
CA GLU A 47 9.65 10.80 -0.30
C GLU A 47 10.12 9.35 -0.24
N PHE A 48 9.36 8.44 -0.84
CA PHE A 48 9.75 7.04 -0.91
C PHE A 48 11.04 6.86 -1.70
N ASP A 49 11.16 7.55 -2.83
CA ASP A 49 12.36 7.48 -3.67
C ASP A 49 13.58 8.06 -2.95
N LYS A 50 13.39 9.20 -2.28
CA LYS A 50 14.47 9.89 -1.57
C LYS A 50 15.01 9.03 -0.42
N LEU A 51 14.15 8.32 0.27
CA LEU A 51 14.54 7.45 1.38
C LEU A 51 14.91 6.05 0.94
N ASN A 52 14.80 5.78 -0.35
CA ASN A 52 15.09 4.46 -0.93
C ASN A 52 14.31 3.34 -0.23
N LEU A 53 13.04 3.60 0.03
CA LEU A 53 12.15 2.64 0.67
C LEU A 53 11.49 1.72 -0.35
N SER A 54 11.47 0.44 -0.06
CA SER A 54 10.58 -0.47 -0.78
C SER A 54 9.18 -0.34 -0.20
N LEU A 55 8.17 -0.56 -1.03
CA LEU A 55 6.77 -0.28 -0.68
C LEU A 55 5.90 -1.52 -0.89
N GLY A 56 5.13 -1.85 0.12
CA GLY A 56 4.05 -2.83 0.03
C GLY A 56 2.72 -2.15 0.31
N ILE A 57 1.66 -2.72 -0.18
CA ILE A 57 0.30 -2.20 0.02
C ILE A 57 -0.54 -3.26 0.72
N HIS A 58 -1.18 -2.86 1.80
CA HIS A 58 -2.18 -3.68 2.48
C HIS A 58 -3.56 -3.26 1.97
N LEU A 59 -4.23 -4.19 1.30
CA LEU A 59 -5.55 -3.93 0.72
C LEU A 59 -6.65 -3.88 1.79
N PRO A 60 -7.81 -3.30 1.48
CA PRO A 60 -8.92 -3.22 2.44
C PRO A 60 -9.28 -4.58 3.02
N MET A 61 -9.58 -4.61 4.32
CA MET A 61 -9.90 -5.85 5.02
C MET A 61 -11.21 -6.49 4.54
N GLU A 62 -12.13 -5.70 4.00
CA GLU A 62 -13.39 -6.19 3.46
C GLU A 62 -13.23 -6.92 2.13
N LEU A 63 -12.08 -6.75 1.49
CA LEU A 63 -11.83 -7.33 0.20
C LEU A 63 -11.66 -8.84 0.32
N ASN A 64 -12.46 -9.61 -0.42
CA ASN A 64 -12.40 -11.06 -0.39
C ASN A 64 -12.40 -11.64 -1.80
N SER A 65 -11.20 -11.84 -2.35
CA SER A 65 -11.03 -12.41 -3.68
C SER A 65 -11.36 -13.90 -3.75
N CYS A 66 -11.53 -14.53 -2.59
CA CYS A 66 -11.89 -15.95 -2.49
C CYS A 66 -13.39 -16.18 -2.30
N GLU A 67 -14.20 -15.13 -2.51
CA GLU A 67 -15.65 -15.23 -2.40
C GLU A 67 -16.21 -16.31 -3.31
N ASN A 68 -17.13 -17.13 -2.77
CA ASN A 68 -17.74 -18.23 -3.50
C ASN A 68 -18.71 -17.77 -4.58
N ILE A 69 -19.35 -16.63 -4.40
CA ILE A 69 -20.29 -16.08 -5.37
C ILE A 69 -19.48 -15.42 -6.50
N LYS A 70 -19.52 -16.02 -7.67
CA LYS A 70 -18.71 -15.60 -8.81
C LYS A 70 -18.84 -14.11 -9.14
N TYR A 71 -20.06 -13.59 -9.09
CA TYR A 71 -20.31 -12.18 -9.41
C TYR A 71 -19.60 -11.24 -8.41
N ILE A 72 -19.68 -11.54 -7.12
CA ILE A 72 -19.04 -10.73 -6.08
C ILE A 72 -17.53 -10.84 -6.19
N ARG A 73 -17.02 -12.05 -6.43
CA ARG A 73 -15.60 -12.27 -6.61
C ARG A 73 -15.04 -11.46 -7.77
N LYS A 74 -15.77 -11.41 -8.88
CA LYS A 74 -15.35 -10.61 -10.04
C LYS A 74 -15.28 -9.12 -9.70
N SER A 75 -16.26 -8.64 -8.91
CA SER A 75 -16.27 -7.24 -8.47
C SER A 75 -15.03 -6.90 -7.63
N TRP A 76 -14.62 -7.81 -6.75
CA TRP A 76 -13.40 -7.62 -5.96
C TRP A 76 -12.15 -7.60 -6.84
N ILE A 77 -12.09 -8.46 -7.84
CA ILE A 77 -10.96 -8.49 -8.78
C ILE A 77 -10.88 -7.18 -9.56
N ASP A 78 -12.01 -6.68 -10.04
CA ASP A 78 -12.05 -5.38 -10.75
C ASP A 78 -11.59 -4.25 -9.84
N PHE A 79 -11.97 -4.28 -8.56
CA PHE A 79 -11.55 -3.29 -7.57
C PHE A 79 -10.03 -3.33 -7.35
N ILE A 80 -9.45 -4.52 -7.24
CA ILE A 80 -8.01 -4.70 -7.11
C ILE A 80 -7.27 -4.12 -8.31
N ASN A 81 -7.79 -4.37 -9.52
CA ASN A 81 -7.20 -3.83 -10.74
C ASN A 81 -7.21 -2.30 -10.77
N LYS A 82 -8.27 -1.69 -10.26
CA LYS A 82 -8.34 -0.23 -10.12
C LYS A 82 -7.34 0.31 -9.11
N PHE A 83 -7.12 -0.40 -8.02
CA PHE A 83 -6.09 -0.04 -7.05
C PHE A 83 -4.70 -0.08 -7.69
N GLU A 84 -4.43 -1.15 -8.41
CA GLU A 84 -3.15 -1.31 -9.09
C GLU A 84 -2.91 -0.17 -10.08
N ASP A 85 -3.93 0.18 -10.86
CA ASP A 85 -3.84 1.28 -11.82
C ASP A 85 -3.65 2.63 -11.10
N GLY A 86 -4.36 2.85 -10.00
CA GLY A 86 -4.25 4.08 -9.23
C GLY A 86 -2.89 4.28 -8.56
N LEU A 87 -2.12 3.20 -8.39
CA LEU A 87 -0.82 3.21 -7.73
C LEU A 87 0.33 2.94 -8.71
N LYS A 88 0.07 2.96 -10.00
CA LYS A 88 1.04 2.56 -11.04
C LYS A 88 2.33 3.37 -11.05
N ASP A 89 2.29 4.62 -10.55
CA ASP A 89 3.47 5.48 -10.52
C ASP A 89 4.41 5.16 -9.34
N LEU A 90 3.95 4.34 -8.40
CA LEU A 90 4.74 3.90 -7.26
C LEU A 90 5.38 2.55 -7.57
N ASN A 91 6.57 2.34 -7.03
CA ASN A 91 7.28 1.06 -7.18
C ASN A 91 6.84 0.13 -6.06
N ILE A 92 5.72 -0.57 -6.28
CA ILE A 92 5.12 -1.45 -5.27
C ILE A 92 5.62 -2.87 -5.48
N GLU A 93 6.15 -3.48 -4.42
CA GLU A 93 6.66 -4.84 -4.48
C GLU A 93 5.57 -5.89 -4.35
N TYR A 94 4.52 -5.59 -3.57
CA TYR A 94 3.45 -6.58 -3.35
C TYR A 94 2.17 -5.91 -2.85
N PHE A 95 1.09 -6.62 -3.03
CA PHE A 95 -0.20 -6.31 -2.41
C PHE A 95 -0.53 -7.43 -1.42
N ASN A 96 -0.84 -7.06 -0.19
CA ASN A 96 -1.19 -7.99 0.88
C ASN A 96 -2.70 -7.89 1.15
N MET A 97 -3.37 -9.04 1.21
CA MET A 97 -4.81 -9.07 1.49
C MET A 97 -5.14 -10.18 2.49
N HIS A 98 -6.24 -10.01 3.20
CA HIS A 98 -6.78 -11.04 4.07
C HIS A 98 -7.65 -12.01 3.29
N LEU A 99 -7.60 -13.28 3.65
CA LEU A 99 -8.46 -14.31 3.07
C LEU A 99 -9.63 -14.64 3.99
#